data_4405f0fd967974309afddb412b53e1b6
#
_entry.id   4405f0fd967974309afddb412b53e1b6
#
_cell.length_a   1.000
_cell.length_b   1.000
_cell.length_c   1.000
_cell.angle_alpha   90.00
_cell.angle_beta   90.00
_cell.angle_gamma   90.00
#
_symmetry.space_group_name_H-M   'P 1'
#
loop_
_entity.id
_entity.type
_entity.pdbx_description
1 polymer ?
#
loop_
_entity_poly.entity_id
_entity_poly.type
_entity_poly.pdbx_seq_one_letter_code
_entity_poly.pdbx_strand_id
1 'polypeptide(L)'
;MASNQFEVFSVAMVMLCLCGVTMAQSGCTTALVSLSPCLGYVSGNSSTPSTSCCSQLANVVQSQPQCLCVFTGDGSGAPPGLNINQTLALALPGACTIQTPPVSRCTGMSRPYIVTFIIIILCNIIVFNFHHVI
;
A
#
# COMPACT_ATOMS: atom_id res chain seq x y z
N MET A 1 18.50 -20.65 -33.95
CA MET A 1 19.14 -20.50 -32.66
C MET A 1 18.95 -19.09 -32.04
N ALA A 2 18.72 -18.05 -32.79
CA ALA A 2 18.49 -16.70 -32.29
C ALA A 2 17.10 -16.48 -31.65
N SER A 3 16.06 -17.23 -32.05
CA SER A 3 14.69 -17.08 -31.58
C SER A 3 14.50 -17.48 -30.08
N ASN A 4 15.19 -18.53 -29.65
CA ASN A 4 15.07 -18.98 -28.27
C ASN A 4 15.70 -18.01 -27.24
N GLN A 5 16.76 -17.30 -27.61
CA GLN A 5 17.38 -16.30 -26.72
C GLN A 5 16.45 -15.09 -26.51
N PHE A 6 15.73 -14.69 -27.53
CA PHE A 6 14.79 -13.58 -27.49
C PHE A 6 13.56 -13.89 -26.64
N GLU A 7 13.00 -15.10 -26.77
CA GLU A 7 11.89 -15.54 -25.95
C GLU A 7 12.26 -15.58 -24.46
N VAL A 8 13.43 -16.12 -24.16
CA VAL A 8 13.93 -16.17 -22.76
C VAL A 8 14.16 -14.77 -22.21
N PHE A 9 14.69 -13.83 -22.99
CA PHE A 9 14.85 -12.42 -22.56
C PHE A 9 13.52 -11.72 -22.34
N SER A 10 12.54 -11.93 -23.21
CA SER A 10 11.20 -11.35 -23.08
C SER A 10 10.47 -11.87 -21.85
N VAL A 11 10.50 -13.19 -21.62
CA VAL A 11 9.90 -13.81 -20.42
C VAL A 11 10.60 -13.36 -19.13
N ALA A 12 11.93 -13.27 -19.14
CA ALA A 12 12.71 -12.78 -18.00
C ALA A 12 12.39 -11.31 -17.68
N MET A 13 12.22 -10.45 -18.69
CA MET A 13 11.86 -9.04 -18.52
C MET A 13 10.44 -8.88 -17.96
N VAL A 14 9.47 -9.68 -18.44
CA VAL A 14 8.10 -9.70 -17.91
C VAL A 14 8.08 -10.20 -16.47
N MET A 15 8.85 -11.24 -16.15
CA MET A 15 8.97 -11.76 -14.79
C MET A 15 9.61 -10.74 -13.82
N LEU A 16 10.63 -10.01 -14.26
CA LEU A 16 11.25 -8.93 -13.49
C LEU A 16 10.28 -7.78 -13.24
N CYS A 17 9.47 -7.40 -14.23
CA CYS A 17 8.43 -6.38 -14.06
C CYS A 17 7.33 -6.83 -13.09
N LEU A 18 6.93 -8.10 -13.13
CA LEU A 18 5.91 -8.64 -12.21
C LEU A 18 6.42 -8.76 -10.76
N CYS A 19 7.69 -9.14 -10.57
CA CYS A 19 8.29 -9.23 -9.23
C CYS A 19 8.51 -7.85 -8.59
N GLY A 20 8.78 -6.80 -9.36
CA GLY A 20 8.99 -5.44 -8.84
C GLY A 20 7.75 -4.82 -8.20
N VAL A 21 6.54 -5.23 -8.60
CA VAL A 21 5.29 -4.66 -8.10
C VAL A 21 4.88 -5.24 -6.74
N THR A 22 5.32 -6.44 -6.40
CA THR A 22 4.89 -7.14 -5.18
C THR A 22 5.63 -6.69 -3.92
N MET A 23 6.83 -6.11 -4.03
CA MET A 23 7.65 -5.73 -2.88
C MET A 23 7.19 -4.44 -2.18
N ALA A 24 6.48 -3.55 -2.87
CA ALA A 24 6.05 -2.28 -2.30
C ALA A 24 4.85 -2.41 -1.34
N GLN A 25 4.07 -3.49 -1.42
CA GLN A 25 2.87 -3.70 -0.60
C GLN A 25 3.12 -4.51 0.68
N SER A 26 4.19 -5.30 0.73
CA SER A 26 4.46 -6.18 1.88
C SER A 26 4.80 -5.41 3.17
N GLY A 27 5.46 -4.27 3.07
CA GLY A 27 5.84 -3.46 4.23
C GLY A 27 4.63 -2.87 4.97
N CYS A 28 3.64 -2.35 4.25
CA CYS A 28 2.45 -1.77 4.86
C CYS A 28 1.50 -2.84 5.43
N THR A 29 1.41 -4.02 4.84
CA THR A 29 0.59 -5.11 5.38
C THR A 29 1.04 -5.49 6.79
N THR A 30 2.33 -5.64 7.02
CA THR A 30 2.89 -5.95 8.35
C THR A 30 2.60 -4.82 9.34
N ALA A 31 2.78 -3.55 8.94
CA ALA A 31 2.47 -2.40 9.77
C ALA A 31 0.97 -2.33 10.12
N LEU A 32 0.08 -2.60 9.15
CA LEU A 32 -1.36 -2.60 9.39
C LEU A 32 -1.81 -3.76 10.28
N VAL A 33 -1.23 -4.94 10.13
CA VAL A 33 -1.50 -6.09 11.02
C VAL A 33 -1.07 -5.78 12.45
N SER A 34 0.05 -5.07 12.65
CA SER A 34 0.48 -4.65 14.00
C SER A 34 -0.50 -3.70 14.69
N LEU A 35 -1.36 -3.01 13.93
CA LEU A 35 -2.43 -2.15 14.43
C LEU A 35 -3.72 -2.89 14.77
N SER A 36 -3.74 -4.24 14.74
CA SER A 36 -4.91 -5.03 15.12
C SER A 36 -5.48 -4.71 16.51
N PRO A 37 -4.68 -4.34 17.55
CA PRO A 37 -5.22 -3.89 18.83
C PRO A 37 -6.09 -2.62 18.75
N CYS A 38 -5.99 -1.88 17.65
CA CYS A 38 -6.77 -0.65 17.44
C CYS A 38 -8.16 -0.92 16.86
N LEU A 39 -8.43 -2.13 16.36
CA LEU A 39 -9.69 -2.46 15.68
C LEU A 39 -10.92 -2.20 16.55
N GLY A 40 -10.87 -2.49 17.84
CA GLY A 40 -11.98 -2.23 18.75
C GLY A 40 -12.39 -0.75 18.79
N TYR A 41 -11.41 0.15 18.76
CA TYR A 41 -11.67 1.58 18.75
C TYR A 41 -12.15 2.06 17.37
N VAL A 42 -11.43 1.72 16.30
CA VAL A 42 -11.77 2.21 14.95
C VAL A 42 -13.04 1.61 14.36
N SER A 43 -13.53 0.49 14.92
CA SER A 43 -14.84 -0.08 14.59
C SER A 43 -15.99 0.48 15.45
N GLY A 44 -15.68 1.32 16.45
CA GLY A 44 -16.67 1.88 17.36
C GLY A 44 -17.10 0.95 18.50
N ASN A 45 -16.49 -0.21 18.65
CA ASN A 45 -16.78 -1.17 19.72
C ASN A 45 -16.17 -0.76 21.08
N SER A 46 -15.19 0.15 21.06
CA SER A 46 -14.55 0.70 22.26
C SER A 46 -14.54 2.22 22.18
N SER A 47 -14.83 2.88 23.29
CA SER A 47 -14.81 4.34 23.39
C SER A 47 -13.40 4.93 23.52
N THR A 48 -12.41 4.11 23.91
CA THR A 48 -11.02 4.53 24.10
C THR A 48 -10.08 3.50 23.48
N PRO A 49 -8.97 3.94 22.85
CA PRO A 49 -7.95 3.02 22.36
C PRO A 49 -7.21 2.37 23.54
N SER A 50 -6.80 1.10 23.35
CA SER A 50 -6.00 0.39 24.35
C SER A 50 -4.56 0.90 24.38
N THR A 51 -3.85 0.64 25.48
CA THR A 51 -2.42 0.98 25.63
C THR A 51 -1.58 0.31 24.55
N SER A 52 -1.89 -0.95 24.20
CA SER A 52 -1.21 -1.68 23.14
C SER A 52 -1.49 -1.09 21.77
N CYS A 53 -2.71 -0.61 21.52
CA CYS A 53 -3.03 0.14 20.30
C CYS A 53 -2.15 1.37 20.16
N CYS A 54 -2.08 2.21 21.20
CA CYS A 54 -1.30 3.45 21.15
C CYS A 54 0.20 3.19 20.99
N SER A 55 0.76 2.15 21.63
CA SER A 55 2.18 1.83 21.48
C SER A 55 2.50 1.31 20.07
N GLN A 56 1.65 0.48 19.48
CA GLN A 56 1.83 0.03 18.09
C GLN A 56 1.66 1.16 17.08
N LEU A 57 0.69 2.05 17.30
CA LEU A 57 0.53 3.23 16.45
C LEU A 57 1.77 4.13 16.50
N ALA A 58 2.35 4.36 17.68
CA ALA A 58 3.59 5.12 17.82
C ALA A 58 4.74 4.50 17.02
N ASN A 59 4.89 3.19 17.08
CA ASN A 59 5.90 2.46 16.30
C ASN A 59 5.70 2.63 14.79
N VAL A 60 4.46 2.53 14.29
CA VAL A 60 4.17 2.69 12.85
C VAL A 60 4.38 4.14 12.41
N VAL A 61 3.99 5.13 13.22
CA VAL A 61 4.22 6.55 12.93
C VAL A 61 5.71 6.87 12.82
N GLN A 62 6.56 6.23 13.65
CA GLN A 62 8.01 6.45 13.62
C GLN A 62 8.71 5.71 12.50
N SER A 63 8.29 4.48 12.20
CA SER A 63 8.99 3.61 11.24
C SER A 63 8.44 3.68 9.82
N GLN A 64 7.11 3.74 9.67
CA GLN A 64 6.43 3.66 8.38
C GLN A 64 5.17 4.55 8.33
N PRO A 65 5.31 5.87 8.52
CA PRO A 65 4.16 6.78 8.59
C PRO A 65 3.31 6.78 7.31
N GLN A 66 3.92 6.50 6.16
CA GLN A 66 3.24 6.40 4.87
C GLN A 66 2.18 5.29 4.82
N CYS A 67 2.33 4.22 5.62
CA CYS A 67 1.35 3.13 5.65
C CYS A 67 0.01 3.55 6.26
N LEU A 68 -0.02 4.64 7.04
CA LEU A 68 -1.26 5.19 7.59
C LEU A 68 -2.10 5.94 6.55
N CYS A 69 -1.51 6.27 5.41
CA CYS A 69 -2.21 6.98 4.34
C CYS A 69 -3.37 6.17 3.73
N VAL A 70 -3.39 4.86 3.89
CA VAL A 70 -4.52 4.01 3.45
C VAL A 70 -5.83 4.37 4.16
N PHE A 71 -5.76 4.98 5.35
CA PHE A 71 -6.94 5.40 6.11
C PHE A 71 -7.40 6.82 5.80
N THR A 72 -6.60 7.61 5.07
CA THR A 72 -6.90 9.02 4.74
C THR A 72 -7.51 9.18 3.36
N GLY A 73 -7.49 8.15 2.52
CA GLY A 73 -8.10 8.12 1.20
C GLY A 73 -9.61 7.87 1.24
N ASP A 74 -10.18 7.69 0.08
CA ASP A 74 -11.60 7.38 -0.19
C ASP A 74 -12.11 6.02 0.36
N GLY A 75 -11.43 5.47 1.36
CA GLY A 75 -11.81 4.22 2.02
C GLY A 75 -11.44 2.94 1.26
N SER A 76 -10.83 3.07 0.08
CA SER A 76 -10.45 1.93 -0.76
C SER A 76 -9.25 1.13 -0.23
N GLY A 77 -8.55 1.65 0.78
CA GLY A 77 -7.37 1.00 1.37
C GLY A 77 -7.68 0.06 2.55
N ALA A 78 -8.90 0.07 3.07
CA ALA A 78 -9.27 -0.87 4.12
C ALA A 78 -9.53 -2.27 3.50
N PRO A 79 -9.01 -3.35 4.12
CA PRO A 79 -9.32 -4.70 3.66
C PRO A 79 -10.83 -4.93 3.61
N PRO A 80 -11.35 -5.58 2.55
CA PRO A 80 -12.78 -5.86 2.45
C PRO A 80 -13.24 -6.73 3.64
N GLY A 81 -14.34 -6.32 4.28
CA GLY A 81 -14.90 -7.01 5.45
C GLY A 81 -14.54 -6.40 6.81
N LEU A 82 -13.66 -5.40 6.87
CA LEU A 82 -13.40 -4.62 8.07
C LEU A 82 -14.26 -3.35 8.07
N ASN A 83 -15.22 -3.27 9.00
CA ASN A 83 -16.00 -2.05 9.24
C ASN A 83 -15.13 -1.04 10.02
N ILE A 84 -14.29 -0.29 9.30
CA ILE A 84 -13.48 0.77 9.88
C ILE A 84 -14.22 2.10 9.72
N ASN A 85 -14.51 2.74 10.84
CA ASN A 85 -15.03 4.10 10.85
C ASN A 85 -13.87 5.07 10.60
N GLN A 86 -13.88 5.71 9.44
CA GLN A 86 -12.84 6.63 9.02
C GLN A 86 -12.66 7.82 9.99
N THR A 87 -13.76 8.33 10.56
CA THR A 87 -13.69 9.41 11.53
C THR A 87 -12.92 8.99 12.78
N LEU A 88 -13.18 7.77 13.30
CA LEU A 88 -12.45 7.23 14.46
C LEU A 88 -11.00 6.91 14.11
N ALA A 89 -10.73 6.41 12.91
CA ALA A 89 -9.37 6.15 12.46
C ALA A 89 -8.55 7.45 12.38
N LEU A 90 -9.13 8.54 11.91
CA LEU A 90 -8.48 9.86 11.86
C LEU A 90 -8.33 10.49 13.25
N ALA A 91 -9.24 10.19 14.19
CA ALA A 91 -9.16 10.66 15.56
C ALA A 91 -8.17 9.86 16.42
N LEU A 92 -7.78 8.67 15.98
CA LEU A 92 -6.94 7.74 16.76
C LEU A 92 -5.60 8.33 17.22
N PRO A 93 -4.82 9.05 16.38
CA PRO A 93 -3.57 9.67 16.85
C PRO A 93 -3.80 10.67 17.99
N GLY A 94 -4.85 11.48 17.89
CA GLY A 94 -5.23 12.42 18.94
C GLY A 94 -5.65 11.72 20.23
N ALA A 95 -6.43 10.64 20.13
CA ALA A 95 -6.84 9.83 21.27
C ALA A 95 -5.66 9.13 21.98
N CYS A 96 -4.58 8.84 21.25
CA CYS A 96 -3.33 8.29 21.77
C CYS A 96 -2.29 9.37 22.14
N THR A 97 -2.59 10.66 21.97
CA THR A 97 -1.64 11.77 22.16
C THR A 97 -0.36 11.64 21.31
N ILE A 98 -0.48 11.11 20.10
CA ILE A 98 0.62 10.92 19.16
C ILE A 98 0.56 12.01 18.09
N GLN A 99 1.69 12.69 17.84
CA GLN A 99 1.81 13.62 16.73
C GLN A 99 2.12 12.86 15.45
N THR A 100 1.21 12.97 14.47
CA THR A 100 1.40 12.40 13.14
C THR A 100 1.76 13.49 12.14
N PRO A 101 2.50 13.15 11.07
CA PRO A 101 2.65 14.05 9.93
C PRO A 101 1.28 14.46 9.38
N PRO A 102 1.13 15.68 8.85
CA PRO A 102 -0.14 16.13 8.30
C PRO A 102 -0.58 15.23 7.14
N VAL A 103 -1.88 14.93 7.07
CA VAL A 103 -2.50 14.09 6.02
C VAL A 103 -2.25 14.62 4.59
N SER A 104 -1.90 15.90 4.44
CA SER A 104 -1.47 16.47 3.16
C SER A 104 -0.26 15.77 2.55
N ARG A 105 0.57 15.09 3.35
CA ARG A 105 1.67 14.26 2.83
C ARG A 105 1.20 12.96 2.19
N CYS A 106 -0.02 12.55 2.41
CA CYS A 106 -0.62 11.36 1.80
C CYS A 106 -1.07 11.58 0.36
N THR A 107 -1.27 12.82 -0.09
CA THR A 107 -1.79 13.13 -1.43
C THR A 107 -0.87 12.72 -2.60
N GLY A 108 0.40 12.39 -2.33
CA GLY A 108 1.35 11.90 -3.34
C GLY A 108 1.35 10.39 -3.55
N MET A 109 0.68 9.62 -2.71
CA MET A 109 0.79 8.15 -2.71
C MET A 109 -0.27 7.42 -3.54
N SER A 110 -1.32 8.11 -3.97
CA SER A 110 -2.38 7.53 -4.82
C SER A 110 -1.95 7.26 -6.27
N ARG A 111 -0.71 7.54 -6.64
CA ARG A 111 -0.22 7.45 -8.02
C ARG A 111 0.60 6.22 -8.42
N PRO A 112 1.01 5.28 -7.56
CA PRO A 112 1.79 4.13 -8.04
C PRO A 112 0.97 3.24 -8.99
N TYR A 113 -0.36 3.20 -8.85
CA TYR A 113 -1.21 2.31 -9.65
C TYR A 113 -1.26 2.73 -11.12
N ILE A 114 -1.42 4.02 -11.40
CA ILE A 114 -1.48 4.54 -12.78
C ILE A 114 -0.12 4.41 -13.46
N VAL A 115 0.96 4.75 -12.76
CA VAL A 115 2.32 4.64 -13.29
C VAL A 115 2.68 3.18 -13.55
N THR A 116 2.34 2.27 -12.64
CA THR A 116 2.55 0.83 -12.82
C THR A 116 1.74 0.28 -13.99
N PHE A 117 0.47 0.70 -14.14
CA PHE A 117 -0.37 0.31 -15.27
C PHE A 117 0.18 0.81 -16.60
N ILE A 118 0.65 2.06 -16.64
CA ILE A 118 1.29 2.65 -17.84
C ILE A 118 2.57 1.89 -18.18
N ILE A 119 3.41 1.56 -17.21
CA ILE A 119 4.64 0.80 -17.43
C ILE A 119 4.32 -0.60 -17.96
N ILE A 120 3.33 -1.29 -17.42
CA ILE A 120 2.90 -2.61 -17.89
C ILE A 120 2.38 -2.52 -19.32
N ILE A 121 1.56 -1.52 -19.65
CA ILE A 121 1.03 -1.30 -21.01
C ILE A 121 2.18 -0.99 -21.98
N LEU A 122 3.10 -0.10 -21.60
CA LEU A 122 4.27 0.24 -22.42
C LEU A 122 5.18 -0.98 -22.63
N CYS A 123 5.45 -1.78 -21.59
CA CYS A 123 6.19 -3.03 -21.73
C CYS A 123 5.51 -3.99 -22.70
N ASN A 124 4.19 -4.16 -22.61
CA ASN A 124 3.44 -5.02 -23.53
C ASN A 124 3.48 -4.49 -24.99
N ILE A 125 3.34 -3.18 -25.18
CA ILE A 125 3.42 -2.57 -26.51
C ILE A 125 4.82 -2.73 -27.11
N ILE A 126 5.87 -2.54 -26.32
CA ILE A 126 7.25 -2.70 -26.79
C ILE A 126 7.51 -4.15 -27.17
N VAL A 127 7.11 -5.11 -26.35
CA VAL A 127 7.25 -6.54 -26.63
C VAL A 127 6.46 -6.93 -27.88
N PHE A 128 5.22 -6.44 -28.04
CA PHE A 128 4.37 -6.73 -29.20
C PHE A 128 4.93 -6.13 -30.51
N ASN A 129 5.40 -4.88 -30.47
CA ASN A 129 6.02 -4.26 -31.64
C ASN A 129 7.34 -4.95 -32.04
N PHE A 130 8.12 -5.39 -31.05
CA PHE A 130 9.36 -6.10 -31.30
C PHE A 130 9.11 -7.48 -31.93
N HIS A 131 8.03 -8.17 -31.53
CA HIS A 131 7.64 -9.46 -32.12
C HIS A 131 7.12 -9.32 -33.55
N HIS A 132 6.63 -8.14 -33.95
CA HIS A 132 6.06 -7.91 -35.25
C HIS A 132 7.09 -7.39 -36.30
N VAL A 133 8.26 -6.92 -35.82
CA VAL A 133 9.35 -6.38 -36.70
C VAL A 133 10.37 -7.46 -37.04
N ILE A 134 10.35 -8.60 -36.37
CA ILE A 134 11.18 -9.76 -36.69
C ILE A 134 10.38 -10.80 -37.46
#